data_636a14400d53dd60af02b06d39f3c29a
#
_entry.id   636a14400d53dd60af02b06d39f3c29a
#
_cell.length_a   1.000
_cell.length_b   1.000
_cell.length_c   1.000
_cell.angle_alpha   90.00
_cell.angle_beta   90.00
_cell.angle_gamma   90.00
#
_symmetry.space_group_name_H-M   'P 1'
#
loop_
_entity.id
_entity.type
_entity.pdbx_description
1 polymer ?
#
loop_
_entity_poly.entity_id
_entity_poly.type
_entity_poly.pdbx_seq_one_letter_code
_entity_poly.pdbx_strand_id
1 'polypeptide(L)'
;MIMKRMITVAAVQMEIAPLDIKRNLAKIEKLVGELCNQQPVDLMVLPEDVLTGPIPYNLEYALSESSSEVTRLCQIAREKQLYLAAGSFICKDGNNYYNTALLIDPSGEIQLRYRKNHLWIPERRYLVPRNEAMVVDTPIGKIGLAICWDLAFPELFRSMIKQGAEIICILSYWSTGGNKPADAEIKASKMMIDTLCLARALENECLIIYANGARKAKYYVHGKIYSENQVGHSQICAPFYGTVAKISSNEEGCIVYTYDRNIAERVEVVNQLRADISRM
;
A
#
# COMPACT_ATOMS: atom_id res chain seq x y z
N MET A 1 -22.97 13.83 4.21
CA MET A 1 -22.24 12.74 4.94
C MET A 1 -21.42 13.42 6.03
N ILE A 2 -21.54 12.97 7.31
CA ILE A 2 -20.74 13.54 8.40
C ILE A 2 -19.31 12.96 8.26
N MET A 3 -18.33 13.83 8.03
CA MET A 3 -16.93 13.44 7.90
C MET A 3 -16.35 13.10 9.28
N LYS A 4 -15.69 11.95 9.40
CA LYS A 4 -15.01 11.54 10.64
C LYS A 4 -13.73 12.37 10.82
N ARG A 5 -13.61 13.07 11.94
CA ARG A 5 -12.45 13.93 12.24
C ARG A 5 -11.21 13.14 12.66
N MET A 6 -11.37 12.27 13.66
CA MET A 6 -10.28 11.41 14.16
C MET A 6 -10.37 10.06 13.48
N ILE A 7 -9.34 9.65 12.77
CA ILE A 7 -9.28 8.36 12.10
C ILE A 7 -8.10 7.55 12.61
N THR A 8 -8.32 6.26 12.86
CA THR A 8 -7.27 5.33 13.24
C THR A 8 -6.87 4.51 12.02
N VAL A 9 -5.61 4.67 11.61
CA VAL A 9 -5.06 4.02 10.42
C VAL A 9 -3.98 3.01 10.81
N ALA A 10 -3.82 1.95 10.01
CA ALA A 10 -2.84 0.91 10.26
C ALA A 10 -2.09 0.51 8.99
N ALA A 11 -0.81 0.16 9.12
CA ALA A 11 -0.03 -0.50 8.08
C ALA A 11 0.46 -1.85 8.58
N VAL A 12 0.30 -2.88 7.74
CA VAL A 12 0.72 -4.25 8.02
C VAL A 12 2.06 -4.50 7.32
N GLN A 13 3.01 -5.06 8.07
CA GLN A 13 4.27 -5.59 7.55
C GLN A 13 4.28 -7.10 7.74
N MET A 14 4.17 -7.88 6.66
CA MET A 14 4.05 -9.34 6.77
C MET A 14 4.93 -10.11 5.79
N GLU A 15 5.41 -11.28 6.20
CA GLU A 15 6.04 -12.24 5.31
C GLU A 15 4.98 -12.86 4.40
N ILE A 16 5.25 -12.88 3.10
CA ILE A 16 4.36 -13.44 2.08
C ILE A 16 4.94 -14.78 1.61
N ALA A 17 4.18 -15.85 1.79
CA ALA A 17 4.55 -17.17 1.31
C ALA A 17 4.38 -17.26 -0.22
N PRO A 18 5.41 -17.69 -0.98
CA PRO A 18 5.33 -17.70 -2.44
C PRO A 18 4.27 -18.71 -2.92
N LEU A 19 3.34 -18.24 -3.77
CA LEU A 19 2.25 -19.00 -4.39
C LEU A 19 1.32 -19.76 -3.41
N ASP A 20 1.42 -19.50 -2.11
CA ASP A 20 0.56 -20.11 -1.09
C ASP A 20 -0.54 -19.12 -0.66
N ILE A 21 -1.50 -18.92 -1.56
CA ILE A 21 -2.61 -17.98 -1.38
C ILE A 21 -3.39 -18.29 -0.09
N LYS A 22 -3.64 -19.57 0.19
CA LYS A 22 -4.39 -20.00 1.37
C LYS A 22 -3.68 -19.60 2.67
N ARG A 23 -2.38 -19.82 2.74
CA ARG A 23 -1.56 -19.42 3.90
C ARG A 23 -1.51 -17.91 4.04
N ASN A 24 -1.37 -17.18 2.94
CA ASN A 24 -1.32 -15.73 2.96
C ASN A 24 -2.67 -15.13 3.40
N LEU A 25 -3.80 -15.63 2.91
CA LEU A 25 -5.13 -15.22 3.36
C LEU A 25 -5.34 -15.49 4.85
N ALA A 26 -5.01 -16.69 5.33
CA ALA A 26 -5.13 -17.03 6.76
C ALA A 26 -4.26 -16.10 7.63
N LYS A 27 -3.07 -15.72 7.16
CA LYS A 27 -2.21 -14.75 7.84
C LYS A 27 -2.82 -13.34 7.85
N ILE A 28 -3.41 -12.88 6.75
CA ILE A 28 -4.12 -11.61 6.68
C ILE A 28 -5.26 -11.61 7.70
N GLU A 29 -6.11 -12.64 7.69
CA GLU A 29 -7.24 -12.78 8.63
C GLU A 29 -6.78 -12.70 10.08
N LYS A 30 -5.69 -13.40 10.40
CA LYS A 30 -5.10 -13.40 11.75
C LYS A 30 -4.63 -12.01 12.14
N LEU A 31 -3.79 -11.35 11.33
CA LEU A 31 -3.21 -10.05 11.65
C LEU A 31 -4.28 -8.96 11.75
N VAL A 32 -5.22 -8.94 10.81
CA VAL A 32 -6.36 -8.01 10.84
C VAL A 32 -7.23 -8.26 12.07
N GLY A 33 -7.53 -9.54 12.36
CA GLY A 33 -8.34 -9.93 13.51
C GLY A 33 -7.69 -9.55 14.84
N GLU A 34 -6.41 -9.85 15.03
CA GLU A 34 -5.65 -9.53 16.24
C GLU A 34 -5.62 -8.02 16.49
N LEU A 35 -5.35 -7.23 15.45
CA LEU A 35 -5.28 -5.78 15.60
C LEU A 35 -6.65 -5.17 15.90
N CYS A 36 -7.70 -5.55 15.18
CA CYS A 36 -9.06 -5.04 15.41
C CYS A 36 -9.64 -5.45 16.78
N ASN A 37 -9.17 -6.56 17.36
CA ASN A 37 -9.56 -6.96 18.71
C ASN A 37 -8.88 -6.10 19.81
N GLN A 38 -7.74 -5.47 19.50
CA GLN A 38 -7.01 -4.61 20.44
C GLN A 38 -7.55 -3.17 20.42
N GLN A 39 -7.92 -2.66 19.22
CA GLN A 39 -8.41 -1.30 19.06
C GLN A 39 -9.20 -1.14 17.75
N PRO A 40 -10.15 -0.18 17.69
CA PRO A 40 -10.81 0.17 16.44
C PRO A 40 -9.82 0.68 15.40
N VAL A 41 -9.98 0.23 14.16
CA VAL A 41 -9.19 0.69 12.99
C VAL A 41 -10.16 1.12 11.90
N ASP A 42 -9.95 2.31 11.33
CA ASP A 42 -10.81 2.82 10.24
C ASP A 42 -10.27 2.45 8.86
N LEU A 43 -8.94 2.41 8.71
CA LEU A 43 -8.26 2.10 7.46
C LEU A 43 -7.03 1.24 7.72
N MET A 44 -6.94 0.12 7.02
CA MET A 44 -5.77 -0.76 7.06
C MET A 44 -5.17 -0.93 5.69
N VAL A 45 -3.83 -0.88 5.61
CA VAL A 45 -3.07 -1.06 4.37
C VAL A 45 -2.26 -2.34 4.44
N LEU A 46 -2.45 -3.22 3.44
CA LEU A 46 -1.69 -4.45 3.26
C LEU A 46 -0.53 -4.24 2.27
N PRO A 47 0.51 -5.10 2.27
CA PRO A 47 1.61 -5.04 1.30
C PRO A 47 1.20 -5.36 -0.13
N GLU A 48 2.06 -5.04 -1.11
CA GLU A 48 1.96 -5.47 -2.50
C GLU A 48 2.13 -6.99 -2.63
N ASP A 49 1.52 -7.59 -3.67
CA ASP A 49 1.55 -9.03 -3.99
C ASP A 49 1.17 -9.93 -2.79
N VAL A 50 0.29 -9.43 -1.93
CA VAL A 50 0.00 -10.01 -0.60
C VAL A 50 -0.56 -11.43 -0.66
N LEU A 51 -1.20 -11.82 -1.77
CA LEU A 51 -1.81 -13.14 -1.93
C LEU A 51 -0.84 -14.20 -2.48
N THR A 52 0.02 -13.81 -3.40
CA THR A 52 0.85 -14.76 -4.17
C THR A 52 2.36 -14.56 -3.99
N GLY A 53 2.80 -13.39 -3.54
CA GLY A 53 4.12 -12.89 -3.88
C GLY A 53 4.23 -12.58 -5.37
N PRO A 54 5.38 -12.08 -5.86
CA PRO A 54 5.60 -11.83 -7.29
C PRO A 54 5.49 -13.11 -8.13
N ILE A 55 4.82 -13.03 -9.30
CA ILE A 55 4.54 -14.18 -10.19
C ILE A 55 5.07 -14.01 -11.62
N PRO A 56 6.31 -13.51 -11.85
CA PRO A 56 6.79 -13.16 -13.19
C PRO A 56 6.83 -14.32 -14.18
N TYR A 57 6.82 -15.57 -13.70
CA TYR A 57 6.85 -16.79 -14.52
C TYR A 57 5.72 -17.78 -14.18
N ASN A 58 4.73 -17.32 -13.38
CA ASN A 58 3.64 -18.13 -12.85
C ASN A 58 2.30 -17.43 -13.04
N LEU A 59 2.06 -16.92 -14.26
CA LEU A 59 0.86 -16.12 -14.59
C LEU A 59 -0.44 -16.91 -14.45
N GLU A 60 -0.38 -18.23 -14.33
CA GLU A 60 -1.52 -19.09 -13.97
C GLU A 60 -2.07 -18.79 -12.57
N TYR A 61 -1.27 -18.14 -11.69
CA TYR A 61 -1.70 -17.66 -10.38
C TYR A 61 -2.29 -16.24 -10.41
N ALA A 62 -2.37 -15.60 -11.59
CA ALA A 62 -3.04 -14.33 -11.71
C ALA A 62 -4.54 -14.49 -11.39
N LEU A 63 -5.06 -13.56 -10.60
CA LEU A 63 -6.43 -13.59 -10.13
C LEU A 63 -7.36 -12.74 -11.01
N SER A 64 -8.66 -12.95 -10.86
CA SER A 64 -9.66 -11.99 -11.31
C SER A 64 -10.24 -11.25 -10.10
N GLU A 65 -10.84 -10.09 -10.34
CA GLU A 65 -11.55 -9.35 -9.28
C GLU A 65 -12.75 -10.13 -8.71
N SER A 66 -13.28 -11.09 -9.45
CA SER A 66 -14.38 -11.97 -9.03
C SER A 66 -13.89 -13.29 -8.40
N SER A 67 -12.60 -13.43 -8.15
CA SER A 67 -12.06 -14.63 -7.52
C SER A 67 -12.54 -14.77 -6.07
N SER A 68 -12.52 -16.01 -5.56
CA SER A 68 -12.88 -16.32 -4.17
C SER A 68 -11.97 -15.59 -3.18
N GLU A 69 -10.71 -15.39 -3.54
CA GLU A 69 -9.69 -14.72 -2.74
C GLU A 69 -10.00 -13.22 -2.59
N VAL A 70 -10.36 -12.54 -3.67
CA VAL A 70 -10.79 -11.13 -3.62
C VAL A 70 -12.10 -11.01 -2.86
N THR A 71 -13.05 -11.93 -3.10
CA THR A 71 -14.31 -12.00 -2.33
C THR A 71 -14.03 -12.14 -0.83
N ARG A 72 -13.01 -12.93 -0.44
CA ARG A 72 -12.63 -13.07 0.97
C ARG A 72 -12.06 -11.79 1.57
N LEU A 73 -11.25 -11.04 0.83
CA LEU A 73 -10.78 -9.72 1.27
C LEU A 73 -11.95 -8.74 1.49
N CYS A 74 -12.96 -8.75 0.61
CA CYS A 74 -14.19 -7.98 0.77
C CYS A 74 -14.95 -8.38 2.04
N GLN A 75 -15.03 -9.68 2.33
CA GLN A 75 -15.68 -10.19 3.56
C GLN A 75 -14.90 -9.74 4.81
N ILE A 76 -13.55 -9.77 4.80
CA ILE A 76 -12.73 -9.31 5.92
C ILE A 76 -13.00 -7.82 6.21
N ALA A 77 -13.03 -6.96 5.19
CA ALA A 77 -13.35 -5.54 5.36
C ALA A 77 -14.72 -5.34 5.99
N ARG A 78 -15.74 -6.09 5.54
CA ARG A 78 -17.10 -6.06 6.08
C ARG A 78 -17.19 -6.61 7.50
N GLU A 79 -16.58 -7.76 7.79
CA GLU A 79 -16.58 -8.38 9.13
C GLU A 79 -15.90 -7.48 10.17
N LYS A 80 -14.86 -6.76 9.78
CA LYS A 80 -14.09 -5.87 10.67
C LYS A 80 -14.55 -4.41 10.61
N GLN A 81 -15.51 -4.07 9.74
CA GLN A 81 -16.10 -2.73 9.60
C GLN A 81 -15.04 -1.66 9.35
N LEU A 82 -14.03 -1.95 8.48
CA LEU A 82 -12.94 -1.03 8.16
C LEU A 82 -12.77 -0.86 6.64
N TYR A 83 -12.14 0.24 6.23
CA TYR A 83 -11.58 0.35 4.90
C TYR A 83 -10.32 -0.50 4.80
N LEU A 84 -10.22 -1.33 3.77
CA LEU A 84 -9.07 -2.17 3.50
C LEU A 84 -8.44 -1.76 2.17
N ALA A 85 -7.25 -1.15 2.21
CA ALA A 85 -6.39 -1.07 1.05
C ALA A 85 -5.75 -2.44 0.86
N ALA A 86 -6.43 -3.27 0.07
CA ALA A 86 -6.10 -4.66 -0.15
C ALA A 86 -4.95 -4.73 -1.14
N GLY A 87 -3.86 -5.17 -0.65
CA GLY A 87 -2.63 -5.21 -1.32
C GLY A 87 -2.45 -5.88 -2.44
N SER A 88 -1.67 -5.36 -3.38
CA SER A 88 -1.93 -5.67 -4.77
C SER A 88 -1.82 -7.18 -5.07
N PHE A 89 -2.36 -7.51 -6.20
CA PHE A 89 -2.22 -8.83 -6.82
C PHE A 89 -2.17 -8.64 -8.33
N ILE A 90 -1.62 -9.63 -9.05
CA ILE A 90 -1.63 -9.61 -10.50
C ILE A 90 -3.03 -10.01 -10.98
N CYS A 91 -3.73 -9.05 -11.58
CA CYS A 91 -5.07 -9.22 -12.12
C CYS A 91 -5.01 -9.48 -13.63
N LYS A 92 -5.68 -10.54 -14.06
CA LYS A 92 -5.87 -10.83 -15.50
C LYS A 92 -7.14 -10.11 -15.98
N ASP A 93 -7.00 -9.34 -17.06
CA ASP A 93 -8.10 -8.65 -17.74
C ASP A 93 -7.93 -8.81 -19.27
N GLY A 94 -8.77 -9.65 -19.87
CA GLY A 94 -8.63 -10.10 -21.23
C GLY A 94 -7.28 -10.80 -21.46
N ASN A 95 -6.47 -10.27 -22.38
CA ASN A 95 -5.14 -10.79 -22.70
C ASN A 95 -4.01 -10.09 -21.88
N ASN A 96 -4.35 -9.15 -21.01
CA ASN A 96 -3.39 -8.34 -20.29
C ASN A 96 -3.36 -8.72 -18.80
N TYR A 97 -2.22 -8.42 -18.18
CA TYR A 97 -1.99 -8.58 -16.75
C TYR A 97 -1.63 -7.23 -16.14
N TYR A 98 -2.19 -6.93 -14.97
CA TYR A 98 -2.02 -5.66 -14.27
C TYR A 98 -1.69 -5.92 -12.81
N ASN A 99 -0.75 -5.19 -12.24
CA ASN A 99 -0.57 -5.13 -10.80
C ASN A 99 -1.66 -4.21 -10.23
N THR A 100 -2.63 -4.79 -9.49
CA THR A 100 -3.89 -4.13 -9.13
C THR A 100 -4.06 -4.08 -7.62
N ALA A 101 -4.28 -2.89 -7.08
CA ALA A 101 -4.66 -2.65 -5.68
C ALA A 101 -6.14 -2.24 -5.60
N LEU A 102 -6.80 -2.63 -4.51
CA LEU A 102 -8.20 -2.33 -4.25
C LEU A 102 -8.35 -1.52 -2.97
N LEU A 103 -9.27 -0.56 -2.96
CA LEU A 103 -9.81 -0.02 -1.72
C LEU A 103 -11.20 -0.60 -1.53
N ILE A 104 -11.38 -1.36 -0.45
CA ILE A 104 -12.63 -2.01 -0.08
C ILE A 104 -13.20 -1.26 1.13
N ASP A 105 -14.48 -0.94 1.11
CA ASP A 105 -15.15 -0.22 2.18
C ASP A 105 -15.67 -1.14 3.31
N PRO A 106 -16.18 -0.57 4.42
CA PRO A 106 -16.74 -1.35 5.53
C PRO A 106 -18.00 -2.18 5.18
N SER A 107 -18.63 -1.95 4.02
CA SER A 107 -19.71 -2.81 3.53
C SER A 107 -19.21 -4.02 2.74
N GLY A 108 -17.91 -4.05 2.42
CA GLY A 108 -17.26 -5.04 1.58
C GLY A 108 -17.31 -4.72 0.09
N GLU A 109 -17.68 -3.49 -0.28
CA GLU A 109 -17.75 -3.06 -1.67
C GLU A 109 -16.41 -2.42 -2.12
N ILE A 110 -16.00 -2.71 -3.35
CA ILE A 110 -14.77 -2.16 -3.93
C ILE A 110 -15.05 -0.74 -4.41
N GLN A 111 -14.49 0.24 -3.70
CA GLN A 111 -14.64 1.67 -3.98
C GLN A 111 -13.62 2.20 -4.99
N LEU A 112 -12.41 1.64 -5.01
CA LEU A 112 -11.33 2.06 -5.90
C LEU A 112 -10.54 0.86 -6.41
N ARG A 113 -10.20 0.91 -7.71
CA ARG A 113 -9.30 -0.05 -8.38
C ARG A 113 -8.15 0.74 -8.96
N TYR A 114 -6.96 0.51 -8.46
CA TYR A 114 -5.76 1.16 -8.97
C TYR A 114 -4.85 0.13 -9.63
N ARG A 115 -4.43 0.39 -10.85
CA ARG A 115 -3.46 -0.39 -11.60
C ARG A 115 -2.13 0.36 -11.66
N LYS A 116 -1.04 -0.30 -11.25
CA LYS A 116 0.30 0.29 -11.12
C LYS A 116 0.72 1.07 -12.37
N ASN A 117 1.11 2.32 -12.18
CA ASN A 117 1.55 3.19 -13.27
C ASN A 117 3.02 2.94 -13.61
N HIS A 118 3.88 2.83 -12.60
CA HIS A 118 5.32 2.74 -12.77
C HIS A 118 5.80 1.34 -12.42
N LEU A 119 5.91 0.51 -13.47
CA LEU A 119 6.36 -0.87 -13.33
C LEU A 119 7.84 -0.95 -12.99
N TRP A 120 8.20 -1.80 -12.02
CA TRP A 120 9.58 -2.17 -11.75
C TRP A 120 10.16 -2.96 -12.94
N ILE A 121 11.49 -2.97 -13.09
CA ILE A 121 12.13 -3.55 -14.29
C ILE A 121 11.65 -4.98 -14.63
N PRO A 122 11.59 -5.95 -13.70
CA PRO A 122 11.07 -7.30 -13.99
C PRO A 122 9.61 -7.33 -14.46
N GLU A 123 8.76 -6.45 -13.89
CA GLU A 123 7.33 -6.38 -14.19
C GLU A 123 7.05 -5.95 -15.64
N ARG A 124 7.90 -5.12 -16.22
CA ARG A 124 7.77 -4.59 -17.61
C ARG A 124 7.73 -5.66 -18.68
N ARG A 125 8.10 -6.89 -18.34
CA ARG A 125 8.13 -8.02 -19.29
C ARG A 125 6.76 -8.69 -19.44
N TYR A 126 5.86 -8.53 -18.48
CA TYR A 126 4.60 -9.28 -18.44
C TYR A 126 3.39 -8.47 -17.98
N LEU A 127 3.59 -7.28 -17.40
CA LEU A 127 2.51 -6.40 -16.97
C LEU A 127 2.35 -5.20 -17.88
N VAL A 128 1.12 -4.70 -17.95
CA VAL A 128 0.77 -3.47 -18.64
C VAL A 128 0.66 -2.33 -17.64
N PRO A 129 1.41 -1.22 -17.79
CA PRO A 129 1.27 -0.06 -16.92
C PRO A 129 -0.02 0.71 -17.23
N ARG A 130 -0.48 1.48 -16.25
CA ARG A 130 -1.48 2.53 -16.45
C ARG A 130 -0.84 3.91 -16.32
N ASN A 131 -1.62 4.95 -16.61
CA ASN A 131 -1.19 6.34 -16.44
C ASN A 131 -2.36 7.14 -15.87
N GLU A 132 -2.87 6.70 -14.73
CA GLU A 132 -4.04 7.26 -14.08
C GLU A 132 -3.77 7.46 -12.60
N ALA A 133 -4.01 8.67 -12.11
CA ALA A 133 -4.09 8.93 -10.67
C ALA A 133 -5.56 8.82 -10.27
N MET A 134 -5.86 8.00 -9.29
CA MET A 134 -7.24 7.72 -8.86
C MET A 134 -7.44 8.05 -7.39
N VAL A 135 -8.49 8.76 -7.09
CA VAL A 135 -8.90 9.16 -5.75
C VAL A 135 -10.39 8.92 -5.59
N VAL A 136 -10.79 8.41 -4.43
CA VAL A 136 -12.19 8.21 -4.07
C VAL A 136 -12.55 8.99 -2.81
N ASP A 137 -13.75 9.56 -2.79
CA ASP A 137 -14.29 10.27 -1.63
C ASP A 137 -14.94 9.28 -0.65
N THR A 138 -14.54 9.35 0.61
CA THR A 138 -15.04 8.46 1.67
C THR A 138 -15.37 9.25 2.95
N PRO A 139 -16.18 8.69 3.87
CA PRO A 139 -16.43 9.31 5.18
C PRO A 139 -15.17 9.61 6.00
N ILE A 140 -14.06 8.91 5.74
CA ILE A 140 -12.79 9.09 6.45
C ILE A 140 -11.78 9.97 5.71
N GLY A 141 -12.16 10.53 4.56
CA GLY A 141 -11.35 11.44 3.72
C GLY A 141 -11.22 10.94 2.29
N LYS A 142 -10.60 11.74 1.44
CA LYS A 142 -10.30 11.38 0.06
C LYS A 142 -9.05 10.53 0.00
N ILE A 143 -9.18 9.29 -0.50
CA ILE A 143 -8.13 8.27 -0.48
C ILE A 143 -7.62 7.97 -1.89
N GLY A 144 -6.30 8.05 -2.07
CA GLY A 144 -5.59 7.57 -3.25
C GLY A 144 -4.78 6.30 -2.97
N LEU A 145 -4.49 5.53 -4.01
CA LEU A 145 -3.65 4.33 -3.95
C LEU A 145 -2.41 4.50 -4.83
N ALA A 146 -1.30 3.93 -4.37
CA ALA A 146 -0.06 3.79 -5.14
C ALA A 146 0.58 2.42 -4.83
N ILE A 147 1.39 1.90 -5.75
CA ILE A 147 2.03 0.59 -5.58
C ILE A 147 3.55 0.72 -5.73
N CYS A 148 4.27 0.43 -4.64
CA CYS A 148 5.72 0.21 -4.57
C CYS A 148 6.55 1.26 -5.34
N TRP A 149 7.02 0.95 -6.55
CA TRP A 149 7.86 1.81 -7.36
C TRP A 149 7.22 3.15 -7.74
N ASP A 150 5.89 3.25 -7.68
CA ASP A 150 5.16 4.52 -7.82
C ASP A 150 5.67 5.59 -6.82
N LEU A 151 6.16 5.17 -5.65
CA LEU A 151 6.71 6.06 -4.63
C LEU A 151 7.82 6.96 -5.16
N ALA A 152 8.59 6.52 -6.16
CA ALA A 152 9.68 7.27 -6.77
C ALA A 152 9.20 8.44 -7.66
N PHE A 153 7.92 8.50 -8.03
CA PHE A 153 7.37 9.42 -9.03
C PHE A 153 6.46 10.48 -8.39
N PRO A 154 6.96 11.70 -8.09
CA PRO A 154 6.19 12.74 -7.43
C PRO A 154 4.97 13.19 -8.23
N GLU A 155 4.99 13.06 -9.55
CA GLU A 155 3.93 13.47 -10.46
C GLU A 155 2.61 12.73 -10.18
N LEU A 156 2.68 11.44 -9.85
CA LEU A 156 1.51 10.65 -9.46
C LEU A 156 0.85 11.22 -8.20
N PHE A 157 1.66 11.50 -7.17
CA PHE A 157 1.17 12.07 -5.92
C PHE A 157 0.58 13.45 -6.16
N ARG A 158 1.26 14.30 -6.93
CA ARG A 158 0.77 15.62 -7.30
C ARG A 158 -0.57 15.56 -8.03
N SER A 159 -0.74 14.58 -8.92
CA SER A 159 -2.00 14.36 -9.63
C SER A 159 -3.14 13.92 -8.68
N MET A 160 -2.86 13.09 -7.68
CA MET A 160 -3.84 12.72 -6.65
C MET A 160 -4.22 13.92 -5.78
N ILE A 161 -3.25 14.79 -5.41
CA ILE A 161 -3.53 15.99 -4.62
C ILE A 161 -4.40 16.98 -5.40
N LYS A 162 -4.21 17.16 -6.70
CA LYS A 162 -5.09 17.96 -7.56
C LYS A 162 -6.55 17.44 -7.57
N GLN A 163 -6.75 16.14 -7.33
CA GLN A 163 -8.08 15.53 -7.16
C GLN A 163 -8.58 15.64 -5.70
N GLY A 164 -7.78 16.22 -4.80
CA GLY A 164 -8.12 16.47 -3.41
C GLY A 164 -7.76 15.33 -2.44
N ALA A 165 -6.85 14.42 -2.80
CA ALA A 165 -6.44 13.34 -1.89
C ALA A 165 -5.93 13.89 -0.55
N GLU A 166 -6.40 13.31 0.54
CA GLU A 166 -6.00 13.62 1.91
C GLU A 166 -5.15 12.50 2.51
N ILE A 167 -5.37 11.27 2.02
CA ILE A 167 -4.71 10.05 2.46
C ILE A 167 -4.23 9.31 1.22
N ILE A 168 -2.98 8.85 1.22
CA ILE A 168 -2.46 8.00 0.14
C ILE A 168 -1.90 6.73 0.76
N CYS A 169 -2.48 5.59 0.37
CA CYS A 169 -2.02 4.26 0.75
C CYS A 169 -1.01 3.75 -0.27
N ILE A 170 0.14 3.31 0.19
CA ILE A 170 1.22 2.77 -0.65
C ILE A 170 1.46 1.32 -0.25
N LEU A 171 1.12 0.41 -1.15
CA LEU A 171 1.27 -1.02 -0.99
C LEU A 171 2.58 -1.45 -1.65
N SER A 172 3.48 -2.12 -0.91
CA SER A 172 4.83 -2.36 -1.40
C SER A 172 5.33 -3.78 -1.14
N TYR A 173 6.19 -4.24 -2.06
CA TYR A 173 7.00 -5.46 -1.95
C TYR A 173 8.47 -5.10 -2.22
N TRP A 174 8.99 -4.11 -1.49
CA TRP A 174 10.32 -3.55 -1.73
C TRP A 174 11.40 -4.40 -1.08
N SER A 175 12.17 -5.07 -1.91
CA SER A 175 13.28 -5.92 -1.50
C SER A 175 14.62 -5.41 -2.03
N THR A 176 15.70 -5.87 -1.43
CA THR A 176 17.05 -5.76 -1.98
C THR A 176 17.39 -7.02 -2.76
N GLY A 177 18.09 -6.86 -3.89
CA GLY A 177 18.41 -7.97 -4.79
C GLY A 177 19.40 -8.96 -4.19
N GLY A 178 19.22 -10.25 -4.57
CA GLY A 178 20.14 -11.32 -4.26
C GLY A 178 20.04 -11.92 -2.85
N ASN A 179 20.64 -13.12 -2.67
CA ASN A 179 20.61 -13.84 -1.40
C ASN A 179 21.44 -13.17 -0.28
N LYS A 180 22.38 -12.30 -0.65
CA LYS A 180 23.25 -11.54 0.26
C LYS A 180 23.50 -10.15 -0.33
N PRO A 181 22.52 -9.22 -0.19
CA PRO A 181 22.72 -7.85 -0.65
C PRO A 181 23.84 -7.19 0.15
N ALA A 182 24.59 -6.27 -0.47
CA ALA A 182 25.59 -5.49 0.24
C ALA A 182 24.90 -4.56 1.26
N ASP A 183 25.55 -4.31 2.40
CA ASP A 183 25.01 -3.40 3.43
C ASP A 183 24.70 -2.01 2.87
N ALA A 184 25.49 -1.54 1.90
CA ALA A 184 25.26 -0.28 1.21
C ALA A 184 23.91 -0.26 0.43
N GLU A 185 23.55 -1.38 -0.22
CA GLU A 185 22.27 -1.50 -0.95
C GLU A 185 21.07 -1.50 0.00
N ILE A 186 21.20 -2.21 1.13
CA ILE A 186 20.17 -2.22 2.18
C ILE A 186 20.00 -0.81 2.74
N LYS A 187 21.09 -0.13 3.06
CA LYS A 187 21.09 1.24 3.58
C LYS A 187 20.48 2.22 2.58
N ALA A 188 20.84 2.13 1.31
CA ALA A 188 20.30 2.98 0.25
C ALA A 188 18.79 2.77 0.07
N SER A 189 18.32 1.52 0.05
CA SER A 189 16.89 1.19 -0.05
C SER A 189 16.09 1.72 1.12
N LYS A 190 16.60 1.54 2.36
CA LYS A 190 15.97 2.10 3.57
C LYS A 190 15.88 3.62 3.51
N MET A 191 16.99 4.28 3.16
CA MET A 191 17.03 5.73 3.03
C MET A 191 16.05 6.22 1.96
N MET A 192 15.94 5.53 0.83
CA MET A 192 15.01 5.89 -0.24
C MET A 192 13.56 5.80 0.24
N ILE A 193 13.15 4.69 0.87
CA ILE A 193 11.80 4.53 1.42
C ILE A 193 11.50 5.63 2.44
N ASP A 194 12.40 5.81 3.42
CA ASP A 194 12.20 6.76 4.51
C ASP A 194 12.08 8.20 4.01
N THR A 195 12.99 8.59 3.11
CA THR A 195 13.01 9.95 2.55
C THR A 195 11.80 10.20 1.66
N LEU A 196 11.46 9.26 0.78
CA LEU A 196 10.35 9.48 -0.16
C LEU A 196 8.99 9.46 0.53
N CYS A 197 8.72 8.55 1.48
CA CYS A 197 7.47 8.57 2.23
C CYS A 197 7.30 9.89 2.98
N LEU A 198 8.36 10.36 3.64
CA LEU A 198 8.36 11.64 4.33
C LEU A 198 8.16 12.82 3.38
N ALA A 199 8.89 12.85 2.26
CA ALA A 199 8.76 13.90 1.26
C ALA A 199 7.33 13.96 0.70
N ARG A 200 6.74 12.80 0.34
CA ARG A 200 5.36 12.75 -0.18
C ARG A 200 4.34 13.29 0.83
N ALA A 201 4.53 13.03 2.12
CA ALA A 201 3.65 13.57 3.16
C ALA A 201 3.77 15.10 3.29
N LEU A 202 5.01 15.61 3.31
CA LEU A 202 5.29 17.03 3.56
C LEU A 202 4.97 17.90 2.34
N GLU A 203 5.47 17.54 1.15
CA GLU A 203 5.30 18.34 -0.08
C GLU A 203 3.85 18.36 -0.63
N ASN A 204 3.01 17.44 -0.15
CA ASN A 204 1.63 17.29 -0.58
C ASN A 204 0.62 17.55 0.55
N GLU A 205 1.07 17.77 1.77
CA GLU A 205 0.24 17.96 2.97
C GLU A 205 -0.83 16.87 3.12
N CYS A 206 -0.43 15.60 2.95
CA CYS A 206 -1.30 14.45 3.04
C CYS A 206 -0.75 13.37 3.97
N LEU A 207 -1.64 12.52 4.48
CA LEU A 207 -1.25 11.35 5.24
C LEU A 207 -0.74 10.26 4.29
N ILE A 208 0.48 9.80 4.49
CA ILE A 208 1.07 8.66 3.76
C ILE A 208 1.06 7.44 4.67
N ILE A 209 0.50 6.33 4.19
CA ILE A 209 0.50 5.03 4.85
C ILE A 209 1.20 4.04 3.94
N TYR A 210 2.42 3.66 4.31
CA TYR A 210 3.27 2.74 3.54
C TYR A 210 3.34 1.39 4.23
N ALA A 211 2.87 0.34 3.56
CA ALA A 211 2.93 -1.05 4.00
C ALA A 211 3.89 -1.84 3.10
N ASN A 212 4.82 -2.60 3.68
CA ASN A 212 5.81 -3.38 2.95
C ASN A 212 5.83 -4.84 3.40
N GLY A 213 6.41 -5.71 2.58
CA GLY A 213 6.71 -7.08 2.95
C GLY A 213 7.71 -7.17 4.11
N ALA A 214 7.69 -8.32 4.81
CA ALA A 214 8.57 -8.64 5.93
C ALA A 214 9.54 -9.76 5.60
N ARG A 215 10.62 -9.85 6.36
CA ARG A 215 11.61 -10.94 6.39
C ARG A 215 12.25 -11.16 5.03
N LYS A 216 12.17 -12.40 4.51
CA LYS A 216 12.69 -12.74 3.18
C LYS A 216 11.57 -12.73 2.16
N ALA A 217 11.76 -11.92 1.12
CA ALA A 217 10.95 -12.01 -0.08
C ALA A 217 11.24 -13.35 -0.78
N LYS A 218 10.20 -13.97 -1.28
CA LYS A 218 10.30 -15.24 -2.02
C LYS A 218 9.56 -15.10 -3.34
N TYR A 219 10.05 -15.79 -4.37
CA TYR A 219 9.38 -15.90 -5.66
C TYR A 219 9.84 -17.15 -6.40
N TYR A 220 9.01 -17.64 -7.32
CA TYR A 220 9.31 -18.80 -8.14
C TYR A 220 9.81 -18.38 -9.52
N VAL A 221 10.90 -19.02 -9.95
CA VAL A 221 11.42 -18.91 -11.32
C VAL A 221 11.75 -20.32 -11.79
N HIS A 222 11.09 -20.79 -12.85
CA HIS A 222 11.32 -22.11 -13.43
C HIS A 222 11.37 -23.25 -12.40
N GLY A 223 10.40 -23.30 -11.49
CA GLY A 223 10.28 -24.32 -10.45
C GLY A 223 11.27 -24.20 -9.28
N LYS A 224 12.07 -23.13 -9.23
CA LYS A 224 12.99 -22.85 -8.12
C LYS A 224 12.53 -21.65 -7.31
N ILE A 225 12.69 -21.72 -5.99
CA ILE A 225 12.45 -20.59 -5.08
C ILE A 225 13.72 -19.76 -5.00
N TYR A 226 13.57 -18.48 -5.29
CA TYR A 226 14.57 -17.45 -5.03
C TYR A 226 14.17 -16.69 -3.77
N SER A 227 15.15 -16.25 -2.99
CA SER A 227 14.93 -15.49 -1.78
C SER A 227 15.72 -14.19 -1.84
N GLU A 228 15.05 -13.09 -1.51
CA GLU A 228 15.62 -11.76 -1.36
C GLU A 228 15.25 -11.21 0.02
N ASN A 229 15.95 -10.20 0.49
CA ASN A 229 15.62 -9.57 1.75
C ASN A 229 14.59 -8.44 1.53
N GLN A 230 13.42 -8.57 2.14
CA GLN A 230 12.50 -7.43 2.24
C GLN A 230 13.13 -6.35 3.09
N VAL A 231 12.97 -5.10 2.66
CA VAL A 231 13.52 -3.95 3.40
C VAL A 231 12.70 -3.68 4.65
N GLY A 232 11.40 -4.02 4.64
CA GLY A 232 10.46 -3.65 5.69
C GLY A 232 10.22 -2.14 5.68
N HIS A 233 10.46 -1.46 6.80
CA HIS A 233 10.30 -0.02 6.96
C HIS A 233 8.89 0.50 6.68
N SER A 234 7.86 -0.33 6.94
CA SER A 234 6.47 0.15 6.92
C SER A 234 6.33 1.33 7.86
N GLN A 235 5.66 2.40 7.39
CA GLN A 235 5.61 3.65 8.13
C GLN A 235 4.36 4.46 7.81
N ILE A 236 3.99 5.33 8.75
CA ILE A 236 2.95 6.32 8.60
C ILE A 236 3.61 7.68 8.75
N CYS A 237 3.45 8.52 7.72
CA CYS A 237 3.97 9.89 7.71
C CYS A 237 2.80 10.86 7.63
N ALA A 238 2.71 11.75 8.61
CA ALA A 238 1.67 12.77 8.68
C ALA A 238 2.23 14.14 8.27
N PRO A 239 1.44 14.98 7.58
CA PRO A 239 1.85 16.34 7.29
C PRO A 239 2.21 17.07 8.57
N PHE A 240 3.26 17.90 8.56
CA PHE A 240 3.84 18.62 9.69
C PHE A 240 4.56 17.79 10.75
N TYR A 241 4.07 16.57 11.06
CA TYR A 241 4.67 15.76 12.12
C TYR A 241 5.75 14.81 11.63
N GLY A 242 5.82 14.62 10.31
CA GLY A 242 6.79 13.68 9.73
C GLY A 242 6.39 12.23 9.95
N THR A 243 7.37 11.36 10.19
CA THR A 243 7.12 9.93 10.45
C THR A 243 6.60 9.75 11.88
N VAL A 244 5.31 9.43 12.02
CA VAL A 244 4.60 9.30 13.29
C VAL A 244 4.55 7.86 13.83
N ALA A 245 4.69 6.86 12.97
CA ALA A 245 4.81 5.45 13.33
C ALA A 245 5.67 4.72 12.29
N LYS A 246 6.50 3.77 12.74
CA LYS A 246 7.41 3.03 11.85
C LYS A 246 7.87 1.71 12.45
N ILE A 247 7.99 0.68 11.61
CA ILE A 247 8.76 -0.54 11.89
C ILE A 247 10.15 -0.35 11.30
N SER A 248 11.18 -0.18 12.14
CA SER A 248 12.56 0.09 11.68
C SER A 248 13.34 -1.16 11.27
N SER A 249 12.72 -2.34 11.38
CA SER A 249 13.28 -3.63 10.99
C SER A 249 12.52 -4.22 9.80
N ASN A 250 12.94 -5.38 9.36
CA ASN A 250 12.20 -6.17 8.39
C ASN A 250 11.36 -7.31 9.03
N GLU A 251 11.16 -7.27 10.35
CA GLU A 251 10.31 -8.23 11.05
C GLU A 251 8.82 -7.97 10.81
N GLU A 252 7.99 -9.01 11.01
CA GLU A 252 6.53 -8.88 10.92
C GLU A 252 5.99 -7.99 12.03
N GLY A 253 4.96 -7.22 11.72
CA GLY A 253 4.28 -6.36 12.68
C GLY A 253 3.21 -5.50 12.06
N CYS A 254 2.49 -4.78 12.91
CA CYS A 254 1.53 -3.77 12.53
C CYS A 254 1.85 -2.47 13.27
N ILE A 255 1.70 -1.36 12.58
CA ILE A 255 1.77 -0.02 13.19
C ILE A 255 0.42 0.66 13.07
N VAL A 256 0.10 1.45 14.07
CA VAL A 256 -1.18 2.17 14.16
C VAL A 256 -0.92 3.62 14.53
N TYR A 257 -1.72 4.51 13.97
CA TYR A 257 -1.71 5.92 14.32
C TYR A 257 -3.13 6.49 14.25
N THR A 258 -3.50 7.29 15.24
CA THR A 258 -4.75 8.04 15.22
C THR A 258 -4.48 9.46 14.71
N TYR A 259 -5.01 9.77 13.54
CA TYR A 259 -4.80 11.02 12.80
C TYR A 259 -5.96 11.98 13.00
N ASP A 260 -5.66 13.22 13.42
CA ASP A 260 -6.62 14.33 13.42
C ASP A 260 -6.60 15.02 12.04
N ARG A 261 -7.62 14.82 11.23
CA ARG A 261 -7.73 15.39 9.88
C ARG A 261 -7.72 16.91 9.85
N ASN A 262 -8.10 17.59 10.94
CA ASN A 262 -8.02 19.05 11.04
C ASN A 262 -6.57 19.58 11.00
N ILE A 263 -5.57 18.72 11.12
CA ILE A 263 -4.16 19.10 10.97
C ILE A 263 -3.92 19.66 9.57
N ALA A 264 -4.39 18.97 8.53
CA ALA A 264 -4.24 19.43 7.15
C ALA A 264 -4.88 20.81 6.93
N GLU A 265 -6.08 21.05 7.49
CA GLU A 265 -6.75 22.34 7.41
C GLU A 265 -5.97 23.46 8.12
N ARG A 266 -5.43 23.18 9.32
CA ARG A 266 -4.61 24.16 10.08
C ARG A 266 -3.33 24.53 9.34
N VAL A 267 -2.76 23.56 8.67
CA VAL A 267 -1.54 23.70 7.90
C VAL A 267 -1.78 24.54 6.66
N GLU A 268 -2.85 24.26 5.94
CA GLU A 268 -3.23 25.01 4.75
C GLU A 268 -3.50 26.47 5.06
N VAL A 269 -4.07 26.81 6.23
CA VAL A 269 -4.26 28.20 6.66
C VAL A 269 -2.91 28.95 6.74
N VAL A 270 -1.84 28.28 7.11
CA VAL A 270 -0.51 28.91 7.26
C VAL A 270 0.28 28.89 5.96
N ASN A 271 0.31 27.74 5.28
CA ASN A 271 1.22 27.52 4.14
C ASN A 271 0.59 27.75 2.78
N GLN A 272 -0.72 27.56 2.64
CA GLN A 272 -1.49 27.65 1.38
C GLN A 272 -0.90 26.77 0.25
N LEU A 273 -0.17 25.71 0.61
CA LEU A 273 0.55 24.87 -0.35
C LEU A 273 -0.39 24.14 -1.31
N ARG A 274 -1.53 23.63 -0.81
CA ARG A 274 -2.54 22.97 -1.66
C ARG A 274 -3.23 23.95 -2.61
N ALA A 275 -3.45 25.18 -2.15
CA ALA A 275 -3.98 26.26 -2.99
C ALA A 275 -3.00 26.59 -4.13
N ASP A 276 -1.70 26.66 -3.85
CA ASP A 276 -0.67 26.89 -4.87
C ASP A 276 -0.56 25.73 -5.85
N ILE A 277 -0.61 24.48 -5.36
CA ILE A 277 -0.63 23.28 -6.21
C ILE A 277 -1.83 23.30 -7.18
N SER A 278 -2.99 23.76 -6.73
CA SER A 278 -4.19 23.80 -7.55
C SER A 278 -4.12 24.82 -8.69
N ARG A 279 -3.21 25.80 -8.60
CA ARG A 279 -2.97 26.82 -9.62
C ARG A 279 -1.94 26.42 -10.68
N MET A 280 -1.16 25.37 -10.41
CA MET A 280 -0.20 24.76 -11.35
C MET A 280 -0.89 23.80 -12.32
#